data_46fe2d740968397ca4ebd95b0baae7fd
#
_entry.id   46fe2d740968397ca4ebd95b0baae7fd
#
_cell.length_a   1.000
_cell.length_b   1.000
_cell.length_c   1.000
_cell.angle_alpha   90.00
_cell.angle_beta   90.00
_cell.angle_gamma   90.00
#
_symmetry.space_group_name_H-M   'P 1'
#
loop_
_entity.id
_entity.type
_entity.pdbx_description
1 polymer ?
#
loop_
_entity_poly.entity_id
_entity_poly.type
_entity_poly.pdbx_seq_one_letter_code
_entity_poly.pdbx_strand_id
1 'polypeptide(L)'
;RKKYSSERYFGKPYGPKDKPVRKKKDDGEEPRSFVQARITRQREQLKDRYNPEEKPSDGLIRLNRFIANSGVCSRREADELIKMGLVSVNGTTITEMGHKVKPGDDVRYEGKRLTAEKPVYILLNKPKGFITTTDDPQERNTVMNLIAGACKERVYPVGRLDRNTTGLLLLTNDGELADKLTHAFYNIKKIYK
;
A
#
# COMPACT_ATOMS: atom_id res chain seq x y z
N ARG A 1 38.96 3.38 55.74
CA ARG A 1 38.66 4.64 55.02
C ARG A 1 39.72 4.83 53.92
N LYS A 2 39.38 4.52 52.67
CA LYS A 2 40.20 4.83 51.49
C LYS A 2 39.62 6.07 50.82
N LYS A 3 40.43 7.12 50.69
CA LYS A 3 40.12 8.33 49.97
C LYS A 3 40.25 8.06 48.46
N TYR A 4 39.20 8.28 47.68
CA TYR A 4 39.26 8.34 46.24
C TYR A 4 39.55 9.78 45.81
N SER A 5 40.69 10.01 45.17
CA SER A 5 41.03 11.29 44.53
C SER A 5 40.35 11.37 43.17
N SER A 6 39.58 12.42 42.97
CA SER A 6 38.95 12.75 41.70
C SER A 6 39.96 13.50 40.82
N GLU A 7 40.59 12.83 39.88
CA GLU A 7 41.29 13.48 38.78
C GLU A 7 40.31 13.82 37.67
N ARG A 8 40.10 15.13 37.46
CA ARG A 8 39.29 15.65 36.37
C ARG A 8 40.10 15.56 35.06
N TYR A 9 39.68 14.71 34.18
CA TYR A 9 40.12 14.74 32.78
C TYR A 9 39.53 15.97 32.07
N PHE A 10 40.32 16.98 31.89
CA PHE A 10 40.04 18.09 30.96
C PHE A 10 40.21 17.57 29.52
N GLY A 11 39.13 17.20 28.87
CA GLY A 11 39.10 16.93 27.45
C GLY A 11 39.31 18.22 26.64
N LYS A 12 40.20 18.15 25.69
CA LYS A 12 40.49 19.27 24.76
C LYS A 12 39.23 19.71 24.04
N PRO A 13 39.01 21.04 23.77
CA PRO A 13 37.84 21.50 23.03
C PRO A 13 37.87 20.96 21.60
N TYR A 14 36.78 20.34 21.19
CA TYR A 14 36.55 19.90 19.83
C TYR A 14 36.37 21.12 18.95
N GLY A 15 37.37 21.48 18.13
CA GLY A 15 37.22 22.46 17.08
C GLY A 15 36.23 22.00 16.02
N PRO A 16 35.54 22.92 15.33
CA PRO A 16 34.58 22.54 14.29
C PRO A 16 35.31 21.83 13.17
N LYS A 17 35.02 20.51 12.99
CA LYS A 17 35.46 19.77 11.83
C LYS A 17 34.75 20.37 10.61
N ASP A 18 35.51 20.94 9.69
CA ASP A 18 35.02 21.34 8.39
C ASP A 18 34.29 20.16 7.73
N LYS A 19 32.96 20.22 7.70
CA LYS A 19 32.17 19.30 6.90
C LYS A 19 32.45 19.62 5.44
N PRO A 20 32.80 18.62 4.59
CA PRO A 20 32.99 18.90 3.18
C PRO A 20 31.67 19.51 2.63
N VAL A 21 31.81 20.70 2.07
CA VAL A 21 30.72 21.41 1.38
C VAL A 21 30.22 20.48 0.28
N ARG A 22 29.06 19.87 0.48
CA ARG A 22 28.36 19.15 -0.58
C ARG A 22 28.09 20.16 -1.68
N LYS A 23 28.84 20.07 -2.79
CA LYS A 23 28.48 20.76 -4.02
C LYS A 23 27.02 20.48 -4.28
N LYS A 24 26.16 21.52 -4.25
CA LYS A 24 24.79 21.40 -4.75
C LYS A 24 24.93 20.83 -6.15
N LYS A 25 24.35 19.65 -6.38
CA LYS A 25 24.09 19.18 -7.73
C LYS A 25 23.24 20.27 -8.34
N ASP A 26 23.69 20.77 -9.45
CA ASP A 26 22.93 21.69 -10.30
C ASP A 26 21.65 20.93 -10.67
N ASP A 27 20.54 21.28 -10.04
CA ASP A 27 19.22 20.73 -10.35
C ASP A 27 18.74 21.35 -11.67
N GLY A 28 19.56 21.17 -12.72
CA GLY A 28 19.17 21.49 -14.07
C GLY A 28 17.90 20.70 -14.37
N GLU A 29 16.77 21.40 -14.51
CA GLU A 29 15.52 20.81 -14.94
C GLU A 29 15.77 20.02 -16.24
N GLU A 30 15.63 18.69 -16.15
CA GLU A 30 15.73 17.84 -17.37
C GLU A 30 14.73 18.37 -18.40
N PRO A 31 15.14 18.55 -19.65
CA PRO A 31 14.22 19.01 -20.71
C PRO A 31 12.95 18.18 -20.72
N ARG A 32 11.79 18.80 -20.77
CA ARG A 32 10.48 18.13 -20.76
C ARG A 32 10.38 16.96 -21.73
N SER A 33 11.10 17.03 -22.86
CA SER A 33 11.22 15.96 -23.85
C SER A 33 11.90 14.69 -23.30
N PHE A 34 12.92 14.81 -22.45
CA PHE A 34 13.60 13.67 -21.81
C PHE A 34 12.74 13.02 -20.75
N VAL A 35 12.04 13.82 -19.95
CA VAL A 35 11.08 13.30 -18.95
C VAL A 35 9.96 12.54 -19.65
N GLN A 36 9.43 13.09 -20.74
CA GLN A 36 8.38 12.44 -21.51
C GLN A 36 8.85 11.12 -22.13
N ALA A 37 10.06 11.09 -22.73
CA ALA A 37 10.66 9.88 -23.29
C ALA A 37 10.91 8.80 -22.23
N ARG A 38 11.34 9.20 -21.02
CA ARG A 38 11.55 8.28 -19.90
C ARG A 38 10.22 7.68 -19.41
N ILE A 39 9.18 8.49 -19.30
CA ILE A 39 7.82 8.03 -18.95
C ILE A 39 7.29 7.06 -20.00
N THR A 40 7.49 7.34 -21.28
CA THR A 40 7.04 6.48 -22.38
C THR A 40 7.76 5.13 -22.34
N ARG A 41 9.09 5.10 -22.20
CA ARG A 41 9.87 3.86 -22.06
C ARG A 41 9.46 3.04 -20.83
N GLN A 42 9.21 3.68 -19.69
CA GLN A 42 8.72 2.98 -18.50
C GLN A 42 7.32 2.39 -18.72
N ARG A 43 6.45 3.09 -19.44
CA ARG A 43 5.11 2.59 -19.81
C ARG A 43 5.17 1.39 -20.76
N GLU A 44 6.06 1.41 -21.73
CA GLU A 44 6.30 0.29 -22.65
C GLU A 44 6.83 -0.93 -21.88
N GLN A 45 7.84 -0.78 -21.04
CA GLN A 45 8.34 -1.85 -20.18
C GLN A 45 7.31 -2.42 -19.23
N LEU A 46 6.35 -1.62 -18.77
CA LEU A 46 5.24 -2.08 -17.93
C LEU A 46 4.20 -2.84 -18.75
N LYS A 47 3.98 -2.45 -20.02
CA LYS A 47 3.09 -3.19 -20.94
C LYS A 47 3.64 -4.58 -21.24
N ASP A 48 4.96 -4.71 -21.47
CA ASP A 48 5.62 -5.99 -21.73
C ASP A 48 5.59 -6.94 -20.52
N ARG A 49 5.49 -6.38 -19.31
CA ARG A 49 5.42 -7.16 -18.05
C ARG A 49 4.01 -7.51 -17.61
N TYR A 50 3.01 -6.82 -18.14
CA TYR A 50 1.61 -7.01 -17.78
C TYR A 50 0.82 -7.39 -19.02
N ASN A 51 0.57 -8.69 -19.19
CA ASN A 51 -0.37 -9.19 -20.17
C ASN A 51 -1.74 -9.42 -19.47
N PRO A 52 -2.78 -8.60 -19.75
CA PRO A 52 -4.09 -8.78 -19.13
C PRO A 52 -4.79 -10.05 -19.63
N GLU A 53 -4.35 -10.58 -20.79
CA GLU A 53 -4.86 -11.84 -21.36
C GLU A 53 -4.28 -13.07 -20.63
N GLU A 54 -3.15 -12.92 -19.93
CA GLU A 54 -2.58 -13.90 -19.02
C GLU A 54 -3.23 -13.90 -17.61
N LYS A 55 -4.45 -13.41 -17.46
CA LYS A 55 -5.23 -13.84 -16.30
C LYS A 55 -5.34 -15.36 -16.41
N PRO A 56 -4.79 -16.11 -15.43
CA PRO A 56 -4.93 -17.56 -15.50
C PRO A 56 -6.41 -17.85 -15.65
N SER A 57 -6.77 -18.49 -16.76
CA SER A 57 -8.13 -18.92 -17.12
C SER A 57 -8.73 -19.88 -16.09
N ASP A 58 -7.97 -20.24 -15.09
CA ASP A 58 -8.26 -21.28 -14.10
C ASP A 58 -9.01 -20.77 -12.87
N GLY A 59 -9.40 -19.47 -12.83
CA GLY A 59 -10.08 -18.89 -11.66
C GLY A 59 -9.23 -18.87 -10.37
N LEU A 60 -7.94 -19.20 -10.48
CA LEU A 60 -7.03 -19.24 -9.33
C LEU A 60 -6.78 -17.85 -8.75
N ILE A 61 -6.97 -17.71 -7.45
CA ILE A 61 -6.74 -16.46 -6.70
C ILE A 61 -5.57 -16.66 -5.73
N ARG A 62 -4.68 -15.69 -5.59
CA ARG A 62 -3.64 -15.74 -4.56
C ARG A 62 -4.28 -15.77 -3.17
N LEU A 63 -3.78 -16.63 -2.29
CA LEU A 63 -4.32 -16.83 -0.95
C LEU A 63 -4.39 -15.53 -0.13
N ASN A 64 -3.33 -14.69 -0.17
CA ASN A 64 -3.33 -13.38 0.50
C ASN A 64 -4.42 -12.44 -0.04
N ARG A 65 -4.74 -12.50 -1.34
CA ARG A 65 -5.84 -11.74 -1.93
C ARG A 65 -7.19 -12.28 -1.46
N PHE A 66 -7.35 -13.59 -1.36
CA PHE A 66 -8.57 -14.21 -0.86
C PHE A 66 -8.86 -13.79 0.58
N ILE A 67 -7.84 -13.84 1.46
CA ILE A 67 -7.95 -13.41 2.86
C ILE A 67 -8.29 -11.92 2.95
N ALA A 68 -7.65 -11.07 2.16
CA ALA A 68 -7.95 -9.64 2.15
C ALA A 68 -9.37 -9.34 1.65
N ASN A 69 -9.88 -10.09 0.67
CA ASN A 69 -11.24 -9.95 0.14
C ASN A 69 -12.32 -10.47 1.12
N SER A 70 -11.94 -11.23 2.15
CA SER A 70 -12.82 -11.64 3.24
C SER A 70 -12.87 -10.63 4.40
N GLY A 71 -12.24 -9.46 4.25
CA GLY A 71 -12.30 -8.37 5.22
C GLY A 71 -11.41 -8.53 6.45
N VAL A 72 -10.70 -9.64 6.60
CA VAL A 72 -9.88 -9.95 7.79
C VAL A 72 -8.76 -8.94 7.97
N CYS A 73 -8.00 -8.66 6.90
CA CYS A 73 -6.80 -7.83 6.98
C CYS A 73 -6.36 -7.30 5.61
N SER A 74 -5.26 -6.54 5.54
CA SER A 74 -4.64 -6.16 4.27
C SER A 74 -3.89 -7.35 3.63
N ARG A 75 -3.57 -7.25 2.32
CA ARG A 75 -2.80 -8.30 1.62
C ARG A 75 -1.42 -8.53 2.23
N ARG A 76 -0.76 -7.49 2.77
CA ARG A 76 0.55 -7.61 3.43
C ARG A 76 0.43 -8.29 4.78
N GLU A 77 -0.55 -7.93 5.58
CA GLU A 77 -0.84 -8.60 6.84
C GLU A 77 -1.25 -10.06 6.61
N ALA A 78 -2.03 -10.35 5.55
CA ALA A 78 -2.37 -11.72 5.17
C ALA A 78 -1.11 -12.56 4.85
N ASP A 79 -0.09 -11.97 4.23
CA ASP A 79 1.18 -12.64 4.00
C ASP A 79 1.88 -13.01 5.33
N GLU A 80 1.81 -12.15 6.34
CA GLU A 80 2.36 -12.47 7.67
C GLU A 80 1.53 -13.56 8.38
N LEU A 81 0.18 -13.53 8.28
CA LEU A 81 -0.67 -14.58 8.83
C LEU A 81 -0.38 -15.95 8.20
N ILE A 82 -0.13 -15.98 6.89
CA ILE A 82 0.25 -17.20 6.17
C ILE A 82 1.60 -17.72 6.68
N LYS A 83 2.62 -16.86 6.80
CA LYS A 83 3.94 -17.25 7.33
C LYS A 83 3.87 -17.80 8.75
N MET A 84 3.00 -17.24 9.59
CA MET A 84 2.77 -17.72 10.96
C MET A 84 2.01 -19.06 11.01
N GLY A 85 1.54 -19.59 9.89
CA GLY A 85 0.78 -20.85 9.84
C GLY A 85 -0.63 -20.77 10.42
N LEU A 86 -1.21 -19.56 10.48
CA LEU A 86 -2.55 -19.34 11.01
C LEU A 86 -3.66 -19.60 9.97
N VAL A 87 -3.26 -19.89 8.73
CA VAL A 87 -4.18 -20.10 7.60
C VAL A 87 -4.11 -21.54 7.13
N SER A 88 -5.28 -22.15 6.89
CA SER A 88 -5.39 -23.47 6.30
C SER A 88 -6.27 -23.45 5.04
N VAL A 89 -5.94 -24.33 4.10
CA VAL A 89 -6.69 -24.56 2.85
C VAL A 89 -7.01 -26.04 2.78
N ASN A 90 -8.28 -26.37 2.68
CA ASN A 90 -8.76 -27.76 2.63
C ASN A 90 -8.20 -28.63 3.79
N GLY A 91 -8.07 -28.06 4.97
CA GLY A 91 -7.55 -28.73 6.17
C GLY A 91 -6.03 -28.76 6.28
N THR A 92 -5.27 -28.30 5.28
CA THR A 92 -3.79 -28.24 5.30
C THR A 92 -3.33 -26.84 5.63
N THR A 93 -2.46 -26.69 6.63
CA THR A 93 -1.85 -25.41 6.99
C THR A 93 -0.88 -24.96 5.88
N ILE A 94 -1.02 -23.73 5.42
CA ILE A 94 -0.20 -23.14 4.37
C ILE A 94 0.72 -22.08 5.00
N THR A 95 2.03 -22.21 4.73
CA THR A 95 3.05 -21.24 5.14
C THR A 95 3.80 -20.64 3.94
N GLU A 96 3.54 -21.20 2.75
CA GLU A 96 4.21 -20.81 1.52
C GLU A 96 3.62 -19.52 0.94
N MET A 97 4.50 -18.57 0.61
CA MET A 97 4.12 -17.32 -0.02
C MET A 97 3.74 -17.53 -1.48
N GLY A 98 2.70 -16.83 -1.92
CA GLY A 98 2.24 -16.91 -3.30
C GLY A 98 1.33 -18.10 -3.61
N HIS A 99 0.97 -18.90 -2.60
CA HIS A 99 -0.01 -19.98 -2.74
C HIS A 99 -1.30 -19.49 -3.40
N LYS A 100 -1.86 -20.30 -4.29
CA LYS A 100 -3.10 -19.99 -5.04
C LYS A 100 -4.21 -20.95 -4.63
N VAL A 101 -5.40 -20.41 -4.51
CA VAL A 101 -6.63 -21.17 -4.17
C VAL A 101 -7.61 -21.14 -5.33
N LYS A 102 -8.39 -22.20 -5.47
CA LYS A 102 -9.47 -22.33 -6.44
C LYS A 102 -10.78 -21.77 -5.88
N PRO A 103 -11.72 -21.35 -6.73
CA PRO A 103 -13.10 -21.15 -6.32
C PRO A 103 -13.64 -22.45 -5.70
N GLY A 104 -14.15 -22.38 -4.47
CA GLY A 104 -14.68 -23.54 -3.75
C GLY A 104 -13.75 -24.18 -2.72
N ASP A 105 -12.46 -23.82 -2.70
CA ASP A 105 -11.56 -24.27 -1.63
C ASP A 105 -12.05 -23.77 -0.26
N ASP A 106 -11.91 -24.61 0.77
CA ASP A 106 -12.24 -24.27 2.15
C ASP A 106 -11.03 -23.57 2.79
N VAL A 107 -11.04 -22.25 2.75
CA VAL A 107 -9.99 -21.42 3.36
C VAL A 107 -10.42 -21.01 4.76
N ARG A 108 -9.55 -21.25 5.74
CA ARG A 108 -9.81 -20.93 7.15
C ARG A 108 -8.68 -20.10 7.76
N TYR A 109 -9.06 -19.16 8.59
CA TYR A 109 -8.17 -18.41 9.47
C TYR A 109 -8.53 -18.75 10.92
N GLU A 110 -7.56 -19.23 11.70
CA GLU A 110 -7.77 -19.70 13.08
C GLU A 110 -8.98 -20.64 13.20
N GLY A 111 -9.14 -21.57 12.25
CA GLY A 111 -10.25 -22.52 12.21
C GLY A 111 -11.59 -21.98 11.69
N LYS A 112 -11.74 -20.66 11.57
CA LYS A 112 -12.96 -20.02 11.03
C LYS A 112 -12.90 -19.97 9.50
N ARG A 113 -13.97 -20.43 8.84
CA ARG A 113 -14.09 -20.37 7.39
C ARG A 113 -14.19 -18.93 6.91
N LEU A 114 -13.41 -18.59 5.91
CA LEU A 114 -13.44 -17.28 5.25
C LEU A 114 -14.38 -17.29 4.04
N THR A 115 -15.13 -16.22 3.88
CA THR A 115 -15.99 -15.97 2.71
C THR A 115 -15.72 -14.58 2.19
N ALA A 116 -15.73 -14.40 0.87
CA ALA A 116 -15.57 -13.07 0.28
C ALA A 116 -16.70 -12.14 0.71
N GLU A 117 -16.35 -10.91 1.09
CA GLU A 117 -17.33 -9.87 1.35
C GLU A 117 -18.04 -9.40 0.06
N LYS A 118 -19.23 -8.85 0.22
CA LYS A 118 -19.93 -8.20 -0.90
C LYS A 118 -19.17 -6.93 -1.32
N PRO A 119 -19.09 -6.65 -2.63
CA PRO A 119 -18.50 -5.39 -3.09
C PRO A 119 -19.28 -4.18 -2.58
N VAL A 120 -18.56 -3.21 -2.03
CA VAL A 120 -19.07 -1.94 -1.55
C VAL A 120 -18.37 -0.80 -2.25
N TYR A 121 -19.12 0.23 -2.63
CA TYR A 121 -18.62 1.42 -3.33
C TYR A 121 -19.09 2.66 -2.61
N ILE A 122 -18.17 3.50 -2.17
CA ILE A 122 -18.46 4.78 -1.50
C ILE A 122 -17.83 5.90 -2.32
N LEU A 123 -18.64 6.87 -2.72
CA LEU A 123 -18.17 8.07 -3.39
C LEU A 123 -18.10 9.22 -2.39
N LEU A 124 -16.90 9.68 -2.11
CA LEU A 124 -16.63 10.77 -1.17
C LEU A 124 -16.22 12.04 -1.92
N ASN A 125 -16.87 13.16 -1.63
CA ASN A 125 -16.32 14.47 -1.95
C ASN A 125 -15.33 14.86 -0.84
N LYS A 126 -14.05 14.54 -1.05
CA LYS A 126 -13.01 14.72 -0.03
C LYS A 126 -12.80 16.21 0.28
N PRO A 127 -12.92 16.65 1.51
CA PRO A 127 -12.58 18.01 1.92
C PRO A 127 -11.07 18.19 2.08
N LYS A 128 -10.63 19.45 2.25
CA LYS A 128 -9.24 19.78 2.66
C LYS A 128 -8.96 19.28 4.08
N GLY A 129 -7.69 19.09 4.40
CA GLY A 129 -7.23 18.73 5.74
C GLY A 129 -7.14 17.23 6.02
N PHE A 130 -7.72 16.37 5.17
CA PHE A 130 -7.72 14.91 5.31
C PHE A 130 -6.71 14.26 4.36
N ILE A 131 -5.95 13.29 4.86
CA ILE A 131 -5.02 12.50 4.07
C ILE A 131 -5.69 11.24 3.51
N THR A 132 -5.28 10.83 2.31
CA THR A 132 -5.82 9.65 1.62
C THR A 132 -4.99 8.42 1.99
N THR A 133 -5.28 7.85 3.16
CA THR A 133 -4.68 6.61 3.65
C THR A 133 -5.68 5.84 4.52
N THR A 134 -5.50 4.55 4.66
CA THR A 134 -6.27 3.69 5.58
C THR A 134 -5.68 3.69 6.99
N ASP A 135 -4.38 3.98 7.10
CA ASP A 135 -3.65 4.01 8.36
C ASP A 135 -2.62 5.14 8.33
N ASP A 136 -2.41 5.79 9.47
CA ASP A 136 -1.43 6.87 9.64
C ASP A 136 -0.75 6.80 11.00
N PRO A 137 0.56 6.49 11.04
CA PRO A 137 1.32 6.44 12.31
C PRO A 137 1.37 7.76 13.08
N GLN A 138 1.06 8.89 12.42
CA GLN A 138 1.03 10.22 13.04
C GLN A 138 -0.39 10.63 13.49
N GLU A 139 -1.35 9.73 13.43
CA GLU A 139 -2.75 9.93 13.87
C GLU A 139 -3.42 11.19 13.30
N ARG A 140 -3.04 11.59 12.09
CA ARG A 140 -3.68 12.73 11.41
C ARG A 140 -5.07 12.33 10.90
N ASN A 141 -5.89 13.33 10.61
CA ASN A 141 -7.21 13.08 10.02
C ASN A 141 -7.10 12.39 8.66
N THR A 142 -7.66 11.20 8.55
CA THR A 142 -7.70 10.40 7.32
C THR A 142 -9.08 10.41 6.69
N VAL A 143 -9.17 10.06 5.41
CA VAL A 143 -10.45 9.87 4.72
C VAL A 143 -11.31 8.77 5.37
N MET A 144 -10.71 7.85 6.12
CA MET A 144 -11.43 6.81 6.84
C MET A 144 -12.29 7.38 7.97
N ASN A 145 -11.85 8.47 8.61
CA ASN A 145 -12.65 9.17 9.64
C ASN A 145 -13.97 9.71 9.07
N LEU A 146 -13.95 10.16 7.79
CA LEU A 146 -15.13 10.73 7.13
C LEU A 146 -16.19 9.69 6.76
N ILE A 147 -15.80 8.44 6.59
CA ILE A 147 -16.69 7.34 6.21
C ILE A 147 -16.95 6.36 7.36
N ALA A 148 -16.51 6.71 8.57
CA ALA A 148 -16.73 5.88 9.75
C ALA A 148 -18.23 5.59 9.94
N GLY A 149 -18.61 4.32 9.98
CA GLY A 149 -20.00 3.88 10.10
C GLY A 149 -20.82 3.85 8.80
N ALA A 150 -20.25 4.23 7.64
CA ALA A 150 -20.95 4.17 6.36
C ALA A 150 -21.17 2.72 5.85
N CYS A 151 -20.27 1.81 6.19
CA CYS A 151 -20.37 0.38 5.91
C CYS A 151 -19.66 -0.43 6.99
N LYS A 152 -19.88 -1.75 6.99
CA LYS A 152 -19.21 -2.70 7.89
C LYS A 152 -17.96 -3.30 7.25
N GLU A 153 -17.95 -3.34 5.91
CA GLU A 153 -16.91 -3.92 5.09
C GLU A 153 -15.64 -3.07 5.14
N ARG A 154 -14.49 -3.71 5.00
CA ARG A 154 -13.20 -3.04 4.99
C ARG A 154 -12.91 -2.41 3.62
N VAL A 155 -13.28 -1.15 3.46
CA VAL A 155 -13.00 -0.38 2.23
C VAL A 155 -11.68 0.38 2.30
N TYR A 156 -11.13 0.73 1.13
CA TYR A 156 -9.91 1.53 0.98
C TYR A 156 -10.03 2.48 -0.22
N PRO A 157 -9.31 3.61 -0.23
CA PRO A 157 -9.39 4.59 -1.29
C PRO A 157 -8.80 4.09 -2.60
N VAL A 158 -9.46 4.38 -3.71
CA VAL A 158 -9.01 4.12 -5.08
C VAL A 158 -8.23 5.32 -5.59
N GLY A 159 -6.92 5.23 -5.59
CA GLY A 159 -6.04 6.36 -5.85
C GLY A 159 -5.88 7.28 -4.63
N ARG A 160 -5.35 8.48 -4.87
CA ARG A 160 -5.04 9.43 -3.81
C ARG A 160 -5.28 10.86 -4.26
N LEU A 161 -5.75 11.68 -3.32
CA LEU A 161 -5.74 13.14 -3.39
C LEU A 161 -4.89 13.67 -2.24
N ASP A 162 -4.16 14.75 -2.48
CA ASP A 162 -3.34 15.38 -1.46
C ASP A 162 -4.18 15.96 -0.32
N ARG A 163 -3.55 16.22 0.83
CA ARG A 163 -4.23 16.72 2.02
C ARG A 163 -5.08 17.97 1.75
N ASN A 164 -4.55 18.90 0.98
CA ASN A 164 -5.21 20.18 0.67
C ASN A 164 -6.00 20.17 -0.64
N THR A 165 -6.07 19.04 -1.33
CA THR A 165 -6.87 18.87 -2.55
C THR A 165 -8.27 18.39 -2.18
N THR A 166 -9.29 19.01 -2.78
CA THR A 166 -10.69 18.59 -2.70
C THR A 166 -11.09 17.84 -3.94
N GLY A 167 -12.16 17.06 -3.88
CA GLY A 167 -12.74 16.41 -5.05
C GLY A 167 -13.18 14.97 -4.81
N LEU A 168 -13.59 14.33 -5.88
CA LEU A 168 -14.15 12.98 -5.83
C LEU A 168 -13.08 11.93 -5.53
N LEU A 169 -13.34 11.12 -4.52
CA LEU A 169 -12.55 9.97 -4.14
C LEU A 169 -13.46 8.76 -4.00
N LEU A 170 -13.18 7.71 -4.76
CA LEU A 170 -13.86 6.42 -4.64
C LEU A 170 -13.18 5.60 -3.55
N LEU A 171 -13.98 4.97 -2.68
CA LEU A 171 -13.50 3.95 -1.74
C LEU A 171 -14.26 2.65 -2.01
N THR A 172 -13.58 1.51 -1.94
CA THR A 172 -14.17 0.20 -2.21
C THR A 172 -13.35 -0.92 -1.57
N ASN A 173 -13.94 -2.11 -1.42
CA ASN A 173 -13.25 -3.35 -1.16
C ASN A 173 -13.04 -4.19 -2.44
N ASP A 174 -13.53 -3.72 -3.60
CA ASP A 174 -13.34 -4.37 -4.90
C ASP A 174 -11.94 -4.07 -5.46
N GLY A 175 -11.02 -5.00 -5.22
CA GLY A 175 -9.64 -4.88 -5.68
C GLY A 175 -9.47 -4.98 -7.20
N GLU A 176 -10.42 -5.55 -7.94
CA GLU A 176 -10.35 -5.62 -9.40
C GLU A 176 -10.69 -4.29 -10.04
N LEU A 177 -11.77 -3.66 -9.54
CA LEU A 177 -12.13 -2.32 -9.97
C LEU A 177 -11.05 -1.30 -9.59
N ALA A 178 -10.53 -1.37 -8.36
CA ALA A 178 -9.46 -0.49 -7.90
C ALA A 178 -8.21 -0.60 -8.79
N ASP A 179 -7.81 -1.81 -9.17
CA ASP A 179 -6.69 -2.06 -10.08
C ASP A 179 -6.97 -1.48 -11.46
N LYS A 180 -8.13 -1.76 -12.05
CA LYS A 180 -8.52 -1.21 -13.35
C LYS A 180 -8.49 0.32 -13.40
N LEU A 181 -8.90 0.99 -12.31
CA LEU A 181 -8.94 2.45 -12.24
C LEU A 181 -7.58 3.10 -11.92
N THR A 182 -6.65 2.39 -11.31
CA THR A 182 -5.38 2.97 -10.83
C THR A 182 -4.14 2.48 -11.54
N HIS A 183 -4.16 1.26 -12.08
CA HIS A 183 -2.99 0.68 -12.73
C HIS A 183 -2.67 1.38 -14.05
N ALA A 184 -1.39 1.67 -14.25
CA ALA A 184 -0.90 2.43 -15.41
C ALA A 184 -1.23 1.79 -16.77
N PHE A 185 -1.38 0.46 -16.79
CA PHE A 185 -1.74 -0.29 -18.00
C PHE A 185 -3.05 0.17 -18.64
N TYR A 186 -4.08 0.43 -17.81
CA TYR A 186 -5.41 0.81 -18.32
C TYR A 186 -5.49 2.25 -18.82
N ASN A 187 -4.43 3.06 -18.66
CA ASN A 187 -4.34 4.45 -19.16
C ASN A 187 -5.58 5.32 -18.83
N ILE A 188 -6.21 5.10 -17.69
CA ILE A 188 -7.36 5.91 -17.27
C ILE A 188 -6.93 7.36 -17.10
N LYS A 189 -7.56 8.25 -17.87
CA LYS A 189 -7.30 9.69 -17.80
C LYS A 189 -7.80 10.26 -16.50
N LYS A 190 -6.96 11.02 -15.80
CA LYS A 190 -7.33 11.81 -14.62
C LYS A 190 -7.30 13.28 -15.01
N ILE A 191 -8.40 13.99 -14.74
CA ILE A 191 -8.54 15.41 -15.05
C ILE A 191 -8.55 16.15 -13.73
N TYR A 192 -7.67 17.13 -13.60
CA TYR A 192 -7.59 18.05 -12.44
C TYR A 192 -7.94 19.45 -12.93
N LYS A 193 -8.69 20.18 -12.10
CA LYS A 193 -9.12 21.55 -12.38
C LYS A 193 -8.45 22.54 -11.44
#